data_58eb2ebe8d15b05fd4d757fba112994a
#
_entry.id   58eb2ebe8d15b05fd4d757fba112994a
#
_cell.length_a   1.000
_cell.length_b   1.000
_cell.length_c   1.000
_cell.angle_alpha   90.00
_cell.angle_beta   90.00
_cell.angle_gamma   90.00
#
_symmetry.space_group_name_H-M   'P 1'
#
loop_
_entity.id
_entity.type
_entity.pdbx_description
1 polymer ?
#
loop_
_entity_poly.entity_id
_entity_poly.type
_entity_poly.pdbx_seq_one_letter_code
_entity_poly.pdbx_strand_id
1 'polypeptide(L)'
;MSTLITGGAGLLGAELVRQLRQNGEDELVVLDLVPEPERLRDILSAIEYLQDDIGRPGALSEIIARRRPERIFHLGAMLGQTCEEDPRGAFEVNVRAVFELLESAAANQVRQVLFASSVATFGYDLPEATLRDNHLQRPITFYGVAKLFGEGAGLFFRRKYGLDFRSLRYPFIVGPGARSGGVIDYPTAMISESLKECRYTANVPPETRIHVLHVADAARAMRELAAAEREKIKSVNYLVDGVHPAPSAGEIAEMVRGFIPETKITFRPDPELMPILEKVAVPIDDRPARTEWGWQPSYDYPGIIRDFLDHYEL
;
A
#
# COMPACT_ATOMS: atom_id res chain seq x y z
N MET A 1 3.54 -0.70 -24.17
CA MET A 1 3.81 0.46 -23.27
C MET A 1 4.70 -0.04 -22.15
N SER A 2 5.94 0.42 -22.10
CA SER A 2 6.92 -0.04 -21.11
C SER A 2 6.59 0.53 -19.72
N THR A 3 6.47 -0.35 -18.72
CA THR A 3 6.06 -0.01 -17.36
C THR A 3 7.10 -0.49 -16.35
N LEU A 4 7.63 0.42 -15.53
CA LEU A 4 8.53 0.08 -14.41
C LEU A 4 7.73 -0.01 -13.11
N ILE A 5 7.93 -1.10 -12.36
CA ILE A 5 7.32 -1.31 -11.05
C ILE A 5 8.45 -1.48 -10.02
N THR A 6 8.62 -0.52 -9.10
CA THR A 6 9.57 -0.66 -7.98
C THR A 6 8.85 -1.26 -6.77
N GLY A 7 9.53 -2.12 -6.03
CA GLY A 7 8.90 -2.88 -4.94
C GLY A 7 7.95 -3.96 -5.46
N GLY A 8 8.19 -4.45 -6.69
CA GLY A 8 7.26 -5.34 -7.36
C GLY A 8 7.26 -6.77 -6.85
N ALA A 9 8.25 -7.21 -6.05
CA ALA A 9 8.23 -8.50 -5.37
C ALA A 9 7.52 -8.45 -3.99
N GLY A 10 7.12 -7.26 -3.54
CA GLY A 10 6.30 -7.08 -2.35
C GLY A 10 4.86 -7.57 -2.51
N LEU A 11 4.07 -7.54 -1.42
CA LEU A 11 2.67 -8.00 -1.43
C LEU A 11 1.84 -7.26 -2.48
N LEU A 12 1.78 -5.94 -2.41
CA LEU A 12 1.03 -5.09 -3.35
C LEU A 12 1.62 -5.14 -4.76
N GLY A 13 2.97 -5.15 -4.85
CA GLY A 13 3.68 -5.13 -6.12
C GLY A 13 3.43 -6.38 -6.95
N ALA A 14 3.53 -7.55 -6.34
CA ALA A 14 3.31 -8.83 -7.03
C ALA A 14 1.87 -8.95 -7.55
N GLU A 15 0.90 -8.53 -6.75
CA GLU A 15 -0.50 -8.51 -7.17
C GLU A 15 -0.73 -7.52 -8.33
N LEU A 16 -0.13 -6.32 -8.26
CA LEU A 16 -0.21 -5.34 -9.34
C LEU A 16 0.41 -5.88 -10.64
N VAL A 17 1.57 -6.51 -10.56
CA VAL A 17 2.24 -7.13 -11.73
C VAL A 17 1.33 -8.17 -12.40
N ARG A 18 0.69 -9.06 -11.60
CA ARG A 18 -0.27 -10.04 -12.14
C ARG A 18 -1.45 -9.37 -12.84
N GLN A 19 -2.06 -8.37 -12.20
CA GLN A 19 -3.19 -7.66 -12.79
C GLN A 19 -2.81 -6.91 -14.06
N LEU A 20 -1.64 -6.28 -14.13
CA LEU A 20 -1.14 -5.62 -15.34
C LEU A 20 -0.96 -6.64 -16.48
N ARG A 21 -0.34 -7.80 -16.20
CA ARG A 21 -0.22 -8.90 -17.18
C ARG A 21 -1.58 -9.40 -17.66
N GLN A 22 -2.51 -9.67 -16.77
CA GLN A 22 -3.86 -10.12 -17.10
C GLN A 22 -4.63 -9.10 -17.95
N ASN A 23 -4.31 -7.82 -17.83
CA ASN A 23 -4.88 -6.74 -18.65
C ASN A 23 -4.07 -6.44 -19.93
N GLY A 24 -3.13 -7.32 -20.32
CA GLY A 24 -2.41 -7.26 -21.61
C GLY A 24 -1.22 -6.29 -21.63
N GLU A 25 -0.69 -5.89 -20.46
CA GLU A 25 0.57 -5.14 -20.41
C GLU A 25 1.75 -6.12 -20.47
N ASP A 26 2.47 -6.15 -21.61
CA ASP A 26 3.53 -7.14 -21.87
C ASP A 26 4.94 -6.68 -21.53
N GLU A 27 5.20 -5.35 -21.56
CA GLU A 27 6.53 -4.78 -21.32
C GLU A 27 6.67 -4.31 -19.86
N LEU A 28 6.73 -5.28 -18.93
CA LEU A 28 6.86 -5.01 -17.49
C LEU A 28 8.31 -5.20 -17.04
N VAL A 29 8.90 -4.15 -16.45
CA VAL A 29 10.18 -4.18 -15.76
C VAL A 29 9.90 -4.08 -14.26
N VAL A 30 10.26 -5.10 -13.52
CA VAL A 30 10.03 -5.20 -12.07
C VAL A 30 11.35 -5.03 -11.35
N LEU A 31 11.44 -4.05 -10.46
CA LEU A 31 12.62 -3.76 -9.65
C LEU A 31 12.34 -4.03 -8.17
N ASP A 32 13.17 -4.83 -7.55
CA ASP A 32 13.10 -5.11 -6.12
C ASP A 32 14.49 -5.46 -5.55
N LEU A 33 14.62 -5.36 -4.22
CA LEU A 33 15.84 -5.75 -3.49
C LEU A 33 15.99 -7.28 -3.39
N VAL A 34 14.88 -8.02 -3.44
CA VAL A 34 14.83 -9.47 -3.22
C VAL A 34 15.49 -10.21 -4.38
N PRO A 35 16.48 -11.09 -4.14
CA PRO A 35 17.16 -11.82 -5.22
C PRO A 35 16.26 -12.88 -5.87
N GLU A 36 15.39 -13.51 -5.08
CA GLU A 36 14.46 -14.56 -5.54
C GLU A 36 13.02 -14.11 -5.24
N PRO A 37 12.30 -13.58 -6.23
CA PRO A 37 10.94 -13.04 -6.03
C PRO A 37 9.90 -14.17 -5.98
N GLU A 38 9.80 -14.89 -4.87
CA GLU A 38 8.90 -16.05 -4.71
C GLU A 38 7.45 -15.74 -5.10
N ARG A 39 6.96 -14.53 -4.75
CA ARG A 39 5.62 -14.09 -5.11
C ARG A 39 5.39 -13.90 -6.63
N LEU A 40 6.44 -13.87 -7.42
CA LEU A 40 6.38 -13.71 -8.88
C LEU A 40 6.82 -14.97 -9.63
N ARG A 41 7.08 -16.08 -8.92
CA ARG A 41 7.64 -17.32 -9.51
C ARG A 41 6.81 -17.81 -10.69
N ASP A 42 5.50 -17.74 -10.60
CA ASP A 42 4.53 -18.18 -11.62
C ASP A 42 4.56 -17.34 -12.90
N ILE A 43 4.98 -16.08 -12.83
CA ILE A 43 5.00 -15.13 -13.94
C ILE A 43 6.39 -14.58 -14.27
N LEU A 44 7.44 -15.08 -13.61
CA LEU A 44 8.80 -14.54 -13.74
C LEU A 44 9.33 -14.59 -15.19
N SER A 45 8.95 -15.61 -15.95
CA SER A 45 9.32 -15.74 -17.38
C SER A 45 8.63 -14.74 -18.30
N ALA A 46 7.58 -14.06 -17.82
CA ALA A 46 6.77 -13.11 -18.59
C ALA A 46 7.08 -11.65 -18.27
N ILE A 47 8.08 -11.39 -17.42
CA ILE A 47 8.49 -10.05 -16.99
C ILE A 47 10.01 -9.91 -17.05
N GLU A 48 10.52 -8.68 -17.12
CA GLU A 48 11.93 -8.42 -16.86
C GLU A 48 12.09 -8.11 -15.35
N TYR A 49 12.81 -8.99 -14.64
CA TYR A 49 13.11 -8.78 -13.22
C TYR A 49 14.52 -8.20 -13.03
N LEU A 50 14.63 -7.10 -12.31
CA LEU A 50 15.87 -6.45 -11.94
C LEU A 50 16.03 -6.48 -10.43
N GLN A 51 17.13 -7.06 -9.95
CA GLN A 51 17.51 -6.97 -8.56
C GLN A 51 18.41 -5.75 -8.37
N ASP A 52 17.94 -4.74 -7.63
CA ASP A 52 18.76 -3.59 -7.20
C ASP A 52 18.14 -2.93 -5.96
N ASP A 53 18.96 -2.17 -5.24
CA ASP A 53 18.55 -1.39 -4.08
C ASP A 53 18.23 0.05 -4.49
N ILE A 54 16.96 0.44 -4.40
CA ILE A 54 16.53 1.83 -4.65
C ILE A 54 17.16 2.82 -3.67
N GLY A 55 17.60 2.36 -2.50
CA GLY A 55 18.39 3.14 -1.54
C GLY A 55 19.84 3.42 -1.99
N ARG A 56 20.34 2.77 -3.04
CA ARG A 56 21.62 3.09 -3.65
C ARG A 56 21.51 4.39 -4.48
N PRO A 57 22.36 5.41 -4.21
CA PRO A 57 22.36 6.62 -5.05
C PRO A 57 22.61 6.29 -6.53
N GLY A 58 21.78 6.84 -7.40
CA GLY A 58 21.88 6.64 -8.84
C GLY A 58 21.12 5.41 -9.38
N ALA A 59 20.67 4.48 -8.55
CA ALA A 59 20.03 3.24 -9.00
C ALA A 59 18.80 3.51 -9.87
N LEU A 60 17.91 4.36 -9.41
CA LEU A 60 16.69 4.68 -10.14
C LEU A 60 16.96 5.50 -11.39
N SER A 61 17.87 6.47 -11.35
CA SER A 61 18.22 7.27 -12.53
C SER A 61 18.90 6.44 -13.61
N GLU A 62 19.79 5.51 -13.27
CA GLU A 62 20.43 4.57 -14.21
C GLU A 62 19.39 3.67 -14.91
N ILE A 63 18.46 3.09 -14.13
CA ILE A 63 17.42 2.20 -14.66
C ILE A 63 16.45 2.98 -15.55
N ILE A 64 15.94 4.14 -15.10
CA ILE A 64 15.00 4.97 -15.86
C ILE A 64 15.64 5.46 -17.17
N ALA A 65 16.88 5.94 -17.14
CA ALA A 65 17.59 6.39 -18.34
C ALA A 65 17.80 5.27 -19.35
N ARG A 66 18.10 4.06 -18.87
CA ARG A 66 18.34 2.89 -19.73
C ARG A 66 17.07 2.26 -20.28
N ARG A 67 16.00 2.15 -19.48
CA ARG A 67 14.75 1.48 -19.86
C ARG A 67 13.72 2.41 -20.48
N ARG A 68 13.79 3.72 -20.18
CA ARG A 68 12.88 4.76 -20.65
C ARG A 68 11.41 4.35 -20.52
N PRO A 69 10.95 3.97 -19.31
CA PRO A 69 9.59 3.53 -19.13
C PRO A 69 8.62 4.68 -19.43
N GLU A 70 7.48 4.36 -20.03
CA GLU A 70 6.41 5.34 -20.23
C GLU A 70 5.65 5.60 -18.93
N ARG A 71 5.57 4.58 -18.04
CA ARG A 71 4.89 4.65 -16.74
C ARG A 71 5.76 4.05 -15.65
N ILE A 72 5.66 4.61 -14.45
CA ILE A 72 6.30 4.09 -13.25
C ILE A 72 5.24 3.90 -12.16
N PHE A 73 5.18 2.69 -11.58
CA PHE A 73 4.51 2.42 -10.32
C PHE A 73 5.57 2.34 -9.22
N HIS A 74 5.59 3.32 -8.33
CA HIS A 74 6.56 3.36 -7.23
C HIS A 74 5.92 2.85 -5.94
N LEU A 75 6.20 1.58 -5.62
CA LEU A 75 5.70 0.88 -4.43
C LEU A 75 6.83 0.56 -3.44
N GLY A 76 8.09 0.59 -3.91
CA GLY A 76 9.26 0.29 -3.09
C GLY A 76 9.41 1.28 -1.94
N ALA A 77 9.47 0.78 -0.71
CA ALA A 77 9.65 1.57 0.50
C ALA A 77 10.08 0.70 1.69
N MET A 78 10.81 1.28 2.63
CA MET A 78 10.87 0.77 4.00
C MET A 78 9.56 1.11 4.70
N LEU A 79 9.03 0.18 5.52
CA LEU A 79 7.71 0.30 6.13
C LEU A 79 7.80 0.58 7.64
N GLY A 80 6.77 1.22 8.18
CA GLY A 80 6.43 1.38 9.59
C GLY A 80 7.58 1.27 10.57
N GLN A 81 7.63 0.17 11.31
CA GLN A 81 8.61 -0.06 12.36
C GLN A 81 10.07 -0.02 11.86
N THR A 82 10.35 -0.56 10.67
CA THR A 82 11.71 -0.53 10.09
C THR A 82 12.20 0.92 9.88
N CYS A 83 11.29 1.86 9.58
CA CYS A 83 11.63 3.28 9.48
C CYS A 83 11.99 3.91 10.84
N GLU A 84 11.36 3.45 11.93
CA GLU A 84 11.67 3.94 13.29
C GLU A 84 12.99 3.34 13.81
N GLU A 85 13.31 2.10 13.44
CA GLU A 85 14.55 1.41 13.82
C GLU A 85 15.75 1.93 13.04
N ASP A 86 15.59 2.24 11.74
CA ASP A 86 16.65 2.82 10.89
C ASP A 86 16.14 4.04 10.11
N PRO A 87 16.01 5.20 10.76
CA PRO A 87 15.54 6.43 10.10
C PRO A 87 16.47 6.92 8.98
N ARG A 88 17.78 6.59 9.06
CA ARG A 88 18.74 6.99 8.03
C ARG A 88 18.58 6.15 6.77
N GLY A 89 18.48 4.84 6.88
CA GLY A 89 18.14 3.97 5.75
C GLY A 89 16.79 4.32 5.16
N ALA A 90 15.81 4.59 6.01
CA ALA A 90 14.49 5.04 5.56
C ALA A 90 14.54 6.39 4.81
N PHE A 91 15.42 7.32 5.20
CA PHE A 91 15.61 8.55 4.43
C PHE A 91 16.17 8.27 3.03
N GLU A 92 17.18 7.38 2.91
CA GLU A 92 17.74 7.02 1.60
C GLU A 92 16.71 6.37 0.68
N VAL A 93 15.92 5.42 1.21
CA VAL A 93 14.92 4.67 0.43
C VAL A 93 13.64 5.49 0.18
N ASN A 94 13.08 6.12 1.23
CA ASN A 94 11.73 6.70 1.15
C ASN A 94 11.72 8.20 0.81
N VAL A 95 12.86 8.89 0.89
CA VAL A 95 12.94 10.34 0.63
C VAL A 95 13.85 10.62 -0.54
N ARG A 96 15.16 10.29 -0.42
CA ARG A 96 16.14 10.58 -1.47
C ARG A 96 15.80 9.85 -2.78
N ALA A 97 15.52 8.54 -2.69
CA ALA A 97 15.20 7.74 -3.88
C ALA A 97 13.89 8.20 -4.57
N VAL A 98 12.88 8.63 -3.79
CA VAL A 98 11.64 9.21 -4.35
C VAL A 98 11.94 10.50 -5.12
N PHE A 99 12.78 11.38 -4.57
CA PHE A 99 13.16 12.60 -5.28
C PHE A 99 13.95 12.30 -6.57
N GLU A 100 14.93 11.39 -6.50
CA GLU A 100 15.71 10.91 -7.65
C GLU A 100 14.83 10.31 -8.73
N LEU A 101 13.85 9.48 -8.35
CA LEU A 101 12.88 8.90 -9.28
C LEU A 101 12.10 9.99 -10.02
N LEU A 102 11.55 10.98 -9.31
CA LEU A 102 10.74 12.05 -9.90
C LEU A 102 11.58 12.95 -10.80
N GLU A 103 12.82 13.27 -10.39
CA GLU A 103 13.77 14.06 -11.19
C GLU A 103 14.14 13.32 -12.47
N SER A 104 14.51 12.04 -12.35
CA SER A 104 14.85 11.20 -13.50
C SER A 104 13.65 10.97 -14.42
N ALA A 105 12.46 10.76 -13.86
CA ALA A 105 11.22 10.62 -14.64
C ALA A 105 10.94 11.89 -15.48
N ALA A 106 11.09 13.08 -14.88
CA ALA A 106 10.91 14.33 -15.60
C ALA A 106 11.98 14.53 -16.69
N ALA A 107 13.25 14.23 -16.38
CA ALA A 107 14.37 14.38 -17.32
C ALA A 107 14.27 13.42 -18.53
N ASN A 108 13.73 12.22 -18.34
CA ASN A 108 13.58 11.18 -19.36
C ASN A 108 12.17 11.16 -19.99
N GLN A 109 11.34 12.19 -19.74
CA GLN A 109 10.01 12.33 -20.33
C GLN A 109 9.06 11.15 -20.04
N VAL A 110 9.19 10.54 -18.85
CA VAL A 110 8.23 9.57 -18.35
C VAL A 110 6.85 10.22 -18.32
N ARG A 111 5.87 9.56 -18.93
CA ARG A 111 4.52 10.12 -19.06
C ARG A 111 3.79 10.21 -17.73
N GLN A 112 3.94 9.15 -16.89
CA GLN A 112 3.13 9.00 -15.69
C GLN A 112 3.89 8.32 -14.54
N VAL A 113 3.70 8.83 -13.33
CA VAL A 113 4.20 8.22 -12.08
C VAL A 113 3.03 8.02 -11.11
N LEU A 114 2.82 6.78 -10.70
CA LEU A 114 1.87 6.37 -9.66
C LEU A 114 2.65 6.10 -8.38
N PHE A 115 2.28 6.75 -7.28
CA PHE A 115 2.98 6.65 -6.00
C PHE A 115 2.09 6.01 -4.93
N ALA A 116 2.59 4.94 -4.29
CA ALA A 116 1.92 4.34 -3.14
C ALA A 116 2.19 5.20 -1.89
N SER A 117 1.24 6.07 -1.55
CA SER A 117 1.19 6.80 -0.30
C SER A 117 0.43 6.01 0.77
N SER A 118 0.13 6.62 1.91
CA SER A 118 -0.49 5.97 3.05
C SER A 118 -1.33 6.95 3.85
N VAL A 119 -2.34 6.45 4.55
CA VAL A 119 -3.05 7.20 5.62
C VAL A 119 -2.11 7.63 6.74
N ALA A 120 -0.92 7.03 6.87
CA ALA A 120 0.12 7.44 7.82
C ALA A 120 0.66 8.87 7.59
N THR A 121 0.34 9.50 6.46
CA THR A 121 0.59 10.95 6.24
C THR A 121 -0.22 11.84 7.19
N PHE A 122 -1.27 11.32 7.78
CA PHE A 122 -2.05 11.96 8.84
C PHE A 122 -1.60 11.45 10.22
N GLY A 123 -1.94 12.18 11.29
CA GLY A 123 -1.54 11.77 12.63
C GLY A 123 -2.05 12.73 13.70
N TYR A 124 -1.36 13.84 13.95
CA TYR A 124 -1.84 14.84 14.88
C TYR A 124 -3.10 15.56 14.35
N ASP A 125 -4.00 15.92 15.26
CA ASP A 125 -5.19 16.72 14.96
C ASP A 125 -6.10 16.11 13.88
N LEU A 126 -6.29 14.79 13.93
CA LEU A 126 -7.28 14.13 13.07
C LEU A 126 -8.68 14.69 13.37
N PRO A 127 -9.52 14.84 12.32
CA PRO A 127 -10.89 15.27 12.51
C PRO A 127 -11.68 14.23 13.32
N GLU A 128 -12.55 14.67 14.23
CA GLU A 128 -13.38 13.77 15.03
C GLU A 128 -14.40 12.98 14.21
N ALA A 129 -14.79 13.49 13.04
CA ALA A 129 -15.87 12.91 12.25
C ALA A 129 -15.41 12.04 11.07
N THR A 130 -14.62 12.57 10.15
CA THR A 130 -14.29 11.87 8.89
C THR A 130 -13.04 12.46 8.26
N LEU A 131 -12.09 11.61 7.88
CA LEU A 131 -10.84 11.99 7.21
C LEU A 131 -11.09 12.22 5.71
N ARG A 132 -10.59 13.34 5.18
CA ARG A 132 -10.71 13.74 3.78
C ARG A 132 -9.34 14.05 3.17
N ASP A 133 -9.25 13.99 1.83
CA ASP A 133 -8.01 14.25 1.08
C ASP A 133 -7.35 15.61 1.38
N ASN A 134 -8.16 16.62 1.69
CA ASN A 134 -7.72 17.99 1.93
C ASN A 134 -7.49 18.34 3.40
N HIS A 135 -7.59 17.37 4.32
CA HIS A 135 -7.28 17.62 5.72
C HIS A 135 -5.78 17.84 5.93
N LEU A 136 -5.46 18.57 7.00
CA LEU A 136 -4.08 18.88 7.36
C LEU A 136 -3.32 17.58 7.67
N GLN A 137 -2.23 17.37 6.95
CA GLN A 137 -1.34 16.23 7.13
C GLN A 137 -0.27 16.59 8.16
N ARG A 138 -0.28 15.92 9.31
CA ARG A 138 0.71 16.07 10.39
C ARG A 138 1.12 14.68 10.89
N PRO A 139 1.97 13.98 10.11
CA PRO A 139 2.40 12.62 10.43
C PRO A 139 3.16 12.57 11.76
N ILE A 140 3.02 11.45 12.48
CA ILE A 140 3.69 11.18 13.76
C ILE A 140 4.82 10.16 13.64
N THR A 141 4.93 9.49 12.48
CA THR A 141 5.97 8.49 12.20
C THR A 141 6.89 8.97 11.09
N PHE A 142 8.15 8.50 11.08
CA PHE A 142 9.08 8.83 10.00
C PHE A 142 8.57 8.31 8.65
N TYR A 143 7.93 7.14 8.63
CA TYR A 143 7.27 6.61 7.45
C TYR A 143 6.22 7.59 6.89
N GLY A 144 5.34 8.11 7.74
CA GLY A 144 4.32 9.09 7.35
C GLY A 144 4.93 10.39 6.83
N VAL A 145 6.00 10.89 7.48
CA VAL A 145 6.77 12.08 7.02
C VAL A 145 7.34 11.84 5.63
N ALA A 146 7.94 10.68 5.38
CA ALA A 146 8.52 10.33 4.09
C ALA A 146 7.45 10.20 2.99
N LYS A 147 6.29 9.60 3.28
CA LYS A 147 5.16 9.52 2.34
C LYS A 147 4.60 10.91 2.02
N LEU A 148 4.46 11.78 3.02
CA LEU A 148 4.06 13.18 2.81
C LEU A 148 5.06 13.96 1.95
N PHE A 149 6.37 13.75 2.16
CA PHE A 149 7.40 14.31 1.29
C PHE A 149 7.20 13.86 -0.17
N GLY A 150 6.95 12.57 -0.41
CA GLY A 150 6.71 12.03 -1.75
C GLY A 150 5.50 12.66 -2.46
N GLU A 151 4.40 12.87 -1.74
CA GLU A 151 3.22 13.58 -2.27
C GLU A 151 3.56 15.02 -2.64
N GLY A 152 4.23 15.76 -1.75
CA GLY A 152 4.63 17.15 -1.98
C GLY A 152 5.62 17.28 -3.13
N ALA A 153 6.62 16.41 -3.22
CA ALA A 153 7.57 16.36 -4.32
C ALA A 153 6.85 16.05 -5.65
N GLY A 154 5.94 15.05 -5.65
CA GLY A 154 5.14 14.71 -6.82
C GLY A 154 4.30 15.89 -7.35
N LEU A 155 3.64 16.63 -6.47
CA LEU A 155 2.90 17.85 -6.83
C LEU A 155 3.82 18.92 -7.42
N PHE A 156 5.04 19.10 -6.87
CA PHE A 156 6.03 20.02 -7.42
C PHE A 156 6.43 19.63 -8.84
N PHE A 157 6.77 18.36 -9.10
CA PHE A 157 7.16 17.88 -10.42
C PHE A 157 5.99 17.94 -11.41
N ARG A 158 4.76 17.64 -10.98
CA ARG A 158 3.54 17.81 -11.77
C ARG A 158 3.37 19.26 -12.22
N ARG A 159 3.50 20.23 -11.30
CA ARG A 159 3.36 21.67 -11.58
C ARG A 159 4.48 22.21 -12.46
N LYS A 160 5.74 21.85 -12.15
CA LYS A 160 6.92 22.45 -12.77
C LYS A 160 7.27 21.83 -14.11
N TYR A 161 7.13 20.51 -14.22
CA TYR A 161 7.59 19.76 -15.38
C TYR A 161 6.45 19.07 -16.16
N GLY A 162 5.21 19.20 -15.72
CA GLY A 162 4.07 18.60 -16.40
C GLY A 162 3.94 17.09 -16.23
N LEU A 163 4.75 16.48 -15.35
CA LEU A 163 4.70 15.04 -15.06
C LEU A 163 3.30 14.65 -14.57
N ASP A 164 2.68 13.62 -15.15
CA ASP A 164 1.41 13.10 -14.64
C ASP A 164 1.65 12.25 -13.38
N PHE A 165 1.81 12.94 -12.26
CA PHE A 165 1.94 12.31 -10.94
C PHE A 165 0.56 12.11 -10.31
N ARG A 166 0.33 10.92 -9.74
CA ARG A 166 -0.88 10.56 -8.98
C ARG A 166 -0.49 9.67 -7.81
N SER A 167 -1.21 9.77 -6.68
CA SER A 167 -0.93 8.89 -5.54
C SER A 167 -2.20 8.37 -4.87
N LEU A 168 -2.05 7.20 -4.20
CA LEU A 168 -3.08 6.59 -3.36
C LEU A 168 -2.60 6.53 -1.91
N ARG A 169 -3.40 7.06 -0.99
CA ARG A 169 -3.24 6.94 0.45
C ARG A 169 -3.95 5.70 0.93
N TYR A 170 -3.23 4.61 0.94
CA TYR A 170 -3.76 3.33 1.34
C TYR A 170 -4.02 3.25 2.85
N PRO A 171 -5.16 2.64 3.27
CA PRO A 171 -5.36 2.16 4.62
C PRO A 171 -4.53 0.89 4.85
N PHE A 172 -4.86 0.10 5.87
CA PHE A 172 -4.19 -1.16 6.13
C PHE A 172 -4.50 -2.18 5.03
N ILE A 173 -3.47 -2.62 4.29
CA ILE A 173 -3.63 -3.62 3.21
C ILE A 173 -3.53 -5.02 3.81
N VAL A 174 -4.55 -5.85 3.54
CA VAL A 174 -4.63 -7.25 3.96
C VAL A 174 -4.71 -8.19 2.76
N GLY A 175 -4.17 -9.39 2.90
CA GLY A 175 -4.24 -10.43 1.87
C GLY A 175 -3.33 -11.61 2.16
N PRO A 176 -3.48 -12.74 1.47
CA PRO A 176 -2.63 -13.90 1.61
C PRO A 176 -1.15 -13.57 1.45
N GLY A 177 -0.31 -14.10 2.33
CA GLY A 177 1.12 -13.82 2.35
C GLY A 177 1.51 -12.44 2.89
N ALA A 178 0.58 -11.62 3.40
CA ALA A 178 0.92 -10.43 4.15
C ALA A 178 1.69 -10.83 5.42
N ARG A 179 2.77 -10.08 5.74
CA ARG A 179 3.55 -10.35 6.95
C ARG A 179 2.77 -9.89 8.17
N SER A 180 2.68 -10.76 9.18
CA SER A 180 2.28 -10.40 10.54
C SER A 180 3.51 -9.91 11.32
N GLY A 181 3.30 -9.15 12.40
CA GLY A 181 4.39 -8.65 13.26
C GLY A 181 4.63 -7.14 13.19
N GLY A 182 3.73 -6.39 12.56
CA GLY A 182 3.68 -4.93 12.67
C GLY A 182 3.06 -4.47 13.99
N VAL A 183 3.19 -3.18 14.31
CA VAL A 183 2.58 -2.57 15.52
C VAL A 183 1.07 -2.79 15.55
N ILE A 184 0.41 -2.73 14.40
CA ILE A 184 -1.02 -3.02 14.20
C ILE A 184 -1.11 -4.05 13.09
N ASP A 185 -1.23 -5.32 13.45
CA ASP A 185 -1.28 -6.42 12.48
C ASP A 185 -2.50 -7.33 12.63
N TYR A 186 -3.32 -7.11 13.64
CA TYR A 186 -4.43 -8.00 13.99
C TYR A 186 -5.39 -8.32 12.84
N PRO A 187 -5.66 -7.44 11.84
CA PRO A 187 -6.55 -7.80 10.74
C PRO A 187 -6.02 -8.95 9.89
N THR A 188 -4.71 -9.02 9.70
CA THR A 188 -4.03 -10.11 8.98
C THR A 188 -3.72 -11.29 9.91
N ALA A 189 -3.09 -11.01 11.05
CA ALA A 189 -2.60 -12.04 11.97
C ALA A 189 -3.73 -12.90 12.54
N MET A 190 -4.90 -12.30 12.80
CA MET A 190 -6.07 -13.03 13.30
C MET A 190 -6.51 -14.13 12.34
N ILE A 191 -6.41 -13.92 11.03
CA ILE A 191 -6.71 -14.96 10.03
C ILE A 191 -5.53 -15.94 9.91
N SER A 192 -4.34 -15.42 9.64
CA SER A 192 -3.17 -16.25 9.32
C SER A 192 -2.73 -17.15 10.49
N GLU A 193 -2.74 -16.60 11.72
CA GLU A 193 -2.39 -17.41 12.92
C GLU A 193 -3.50 -18.38 13.29
N SER A 194 -4.78 -18.04 13.05
CA SER A 194 -5.87 -19.01 13.22
C SER A 194 -5.75 -20.19 12.26
N LEU A 195 -5.32 -19.96 11.03
CA LEU A 195 -5.06 -21.01 10.05
C LEU A 195 -3.88 -21.91 10.45
N LYS A 196 -2.79 -21.31 10.98
CA LYS A 196 -1.56 -22.04 11.33
C LYS A 196 -1.65 -22.75 12.66
N GLU A 197 -2.13 -22.06 13.68
CA GLU A 197 -1.99 -22.45 15.09
C GLU A 197 -3.33 -22.70 15.78
N CYS A 198 -4.46 -22.52 15.10
CA CYS A 198 -5.81 -22.51 15.66
C CYS A 198 -5.95 -21.62 16.89
N ARG A 199 -5.15 -20.56 16.99
CA ARG A 199 -5.19 -19.60 18.10
C ARG A 199 -4.56 -18.27 17.71
N TYR A 200 -5.07 -17.19 18.31
CA TYR A 200 -4.48 -15.86 18.22
C TYR A 200 -4.82 -15.04 19.47
N THR A 201 -3.90 -14.17 19.90
CA THR A 201 -4.16 -13.20 20.97
C THR A 201 -3.97 -11.80 20.40
N ALA A 202 -5.08 -11.08 20.22
CA ALA A 202 -5.06 -9.71 19.73
C ALA A 202 -4.54 -8.76 20.82
N ASN A 203 -3.62 -7.89 20.44
CA ASN A 203 -3.01 -6.88 21.32
C ASN A 203 -3.84 -5.56 21.39
N VAL A 204 -5.07 -5.60 20.91
CA VAL A 204 -6.01 -4.47 20.89
C VAL A 204 -7.31 -4.84 21.61
N PRO A 205 -8.11 -3.86 22.11
CA PRO A 205 -9.45 -4.10 22.57
C PRO A 205 -10.38 -4.63 21.48
N PRO A 206 -11.42 -5.43 21.80
CA PRO A 206 -12.34 -5.97 20.81
C PRO A 206 -13.16 -4.90 20.05
N GLU A 207 -13.36 -3.72 20.61
CA GLU A 207 -14.03 -2.57 19.98
C GLU A 207 -13.15 -1.81 18.98
N THR A 208 -11.84 -2.07 18.96
CA THR A 208 -10.89 -1.38 18.07
C THR A 208 -11.26 -1.60 16.61
N ARG A 209 -11.39 -0.50 15.86
CA ARG A 209 -11.66 -0.50 14.42
C ARG A 209 -10.46 0.01 13.65
N ILE A 210 -10.23 -0.56 12.47
CA ILE A 210 -9.23 -0.07 11.51
C ILE A 210 -9.76 -0.27 10.09
N HIS A 211 -9.47 0.68 9.22
CA HIS A 211 -9.80 0.56 7.81
C HIS A 211 -8.87 -0.44 7.13
N VAL A 212 -9.46 -1.42 6.47
CA VAL A 212 -8.73 -2.46 5.75
C VAL A 212 -9.12 -2.47 4.28
N LEU A 213 -8.15 -2.72 3.43
CA LEU A 213 -8.31 -2.86 1.99
C LEU A 213 -7.67 -4.17 1.55
N HIS A 214 -8.40 -5.00 0.79
CA HIS A 214 -7.83 -6.21 0.24
C HIS A 214 -6.72 -5.90 -0.78
N VAL A 215 -5.65 -6.71 -0.81
CA VAL A 215 -4.50 -6.48 -1.69
C VAL A 215 -4.87 -6.45 -3.16
N ALA A 216 -5.82 -7.28 -3.60
CA ALA A 216 -6.30 -7.28 -4.99
C ALA A 216 -7.05 -5.97 -5.33
N ASP A 217 -7.83 -5.44 -4.39
CA ASP A 217 -8.47 -4.13 -4.53
C ASP A 217 -7.45 -2.99 -4.51
N ALA A 218 -6.42 -3.07 -3.65
CA ALA A 218 -5.35 -2.08 -3.60
C ALA A 218 -4.57 -2.01 -4.93
N ALA A 219 -4.24 -3.15 -5.52
CA ALA A 219 -3.58 -3.23 -6.82
C ALA A 219 -4.50 -2.73 -7.94
N ARG A 220 -5.78 -3.11 -7.92
CA ARG A 220 -6.79 -2.65 -8.88
C ARG A 220 -6.98 -1.13 -8.81
N ALA A 221 -7.04 -0.55 -7.59
CA ALA A 221 -7.12 0.89 -7.40
C ALA A 221 -5.96 1.64 -8.08
N MET A 222 -4.73 1.13 -7.93
CA MET A 222 -3.54 1.72 -8.55
C MET A 222 -3.61 1.65 -10.08
N ARG A 223 -4.04 0.51 -10.63
CA ARG A 223 -4.21 0.29 -12.07
C ARG A 223 -5.33 1.18 -12.65
N GLU A 224 -6.49 1.25 -11.98
CA GLU A 224 -7.63 2.08 -12.41
C GLU A 224 -7.29 3.58 -12.34
N LEU A 225 -6.61 4.02 -11.27
CA LEU A 225 -6.12 5.39 -11.18
C LEU A 225 -5.14 5.71 -12.32
N ALA A 226 -4.26 4.77 -12.70
CA ALA A 226 -3.35 4.93 -13.83
C ALA A 226 -4.09 5.07 -15.17
N ALA A 227 -5.17 4.32 -15.36
CA ALA A 227 -5.98 4.33 -16.59
C ALA A 227 -6.94 5.53 -16.70
N ALA A 228 -7.22 6.21 -15.58
CA ALA A 228 -8.15 7.34 -15.57
C ALA A 228 -7.65 8.50 -16.44
N GLU A 229 -8.58 9.18 -17.12
CA GLU A 229 -8.30 10.36 -17.93
C GLU A 229 -7.67 11.47 -17.07
N ARG A 230 -6.58 12.07 -17.55
CA ARG A 230 -5.82 13.07 -16.79
C ARG A 230 -6.67 14.29 -16.39
N GLU A 231 -7.60 14.66 -17.23
CA GLU A 231 -8.49 15.82 -17.07
C GLU A 231 -9.50 15.61 -15.92
N LYS A 232 -9.81 14.36 -15.59
CA LYS A 232 -10.68 13.99 -14.46
C LYS A 232 -9.96 14.02 -13.12
N ILE A 233 -8.61 13.94 -13.13
CA ILE A 233 -7.79 13.88 -11.92
C ILE A 233 -7.57 15.28 -11.35
N LYS A 234 -8.35 15.63 -10.33
CA LYS A 234 -8.33 16.93 -9.64
C LYS A 234 -7.59 16.86 -8.31
N SER A 235 -7.88 15.83 -7.52
CA SER A 235 -7.34 15.67 -6.16
C SER A 235 -5.88 15.23 -6.15
N VAL A 236 -5.42 14.51 -7.17
CA VAL A 236 -4.05 13.98 -7.36
C VAL A 236 -3.63 12.95 -6.31
N ASN A 237 -3.81 13.26 -5.02
CA ASN A 237 -3.53 12.38 -3.88
C ASN A 237 -4.86 11.94 -3.27
N TYR A 238 -5.23 10.66 -3.42
CA TYR A 238 -6.54 10.15 -3.06
C TYR A 238 -6.47 9.22 -1.86
N LEU A 239 -7.36 9.44 -0.89
CA LEU A 239 -7.75 8.40 0.07
C LEU A 239 -8.57 7.34 -0.68
N VAL A 240 -8.32 6.08 -0.35
CA VAL A 240 -9.15 4.94 -0.75
C VAL A 240 -9.55 4.16 0.49
N ASP A 241 -10.82 3.76 0.57
CA ASP A 241 -11.32 2.89 1.63
C ASP A 241 -11.64 1.51 1.05
N GLY A 242 -11.68 0.50 1.91
CA GLY A 242 -11.98 -0.88 1.55
C GLY A 242 -13.28 -1.35 2.18
N VAL A 243 -13.16 -2.24 3.17
CA VAL A 243 -14.32 -2.81 3.86
C VAL A 243 -15.05 -1.72 4.64
N HIS A 244 -16.32 -1.49 4.28
CA HIS A 244 -17.12 -0.46 4.93
C HIS A 244 -18.50 -1.01 5.37
N PRO A 245 -18.94 -0.77 6.62
CA PRO A 245 -18.19 -0.09 7.70
C PRO A 245 -16.95 -0.88 8.13
N ALA A 246 -15.93 -0.17 8.64
CA ALA A 246 -14.73 -0.82 9.16
C ALA A 246 -15.10 -1.76 10.32
N PRO A 247 -14.82 -3.06 10.25
CA PRO A 247 -15.17 -4.00 11.30
C PRO A 247 -14.31 -3.78 12.55
N SER A 248 -14.87 -4.05 13.74
CA SER A 248 -14.08 -4.10 14.96
C SER A 248 -13.27 -5.40 15.05
N ALA A 249 -12.23 -5.40 15.88
CA ALA A 249 -11.44 -6.60 16.14
C ALA A 249 -12.29 -7.75 16.66
N GLY A 250 -13.33 -7.47 17.47
CA GLY A 250 -14.30 -8.44 17.95
C GLY A 250 -15.16 -9.00 16.81
N GLU A 251 -15.68 -8.13 15.92
CA GLU A 251 -16.44 -8.56 14.74
C GLU A 251 -15.58 -9.42 13.79
N ILE A 252 -14.30 -9.05 13.61
CA ILE A 252 -13.35 -9.87 12.86
C ILE A 252 -13.18 -11.24 13.50
N ALA A 253 -12.99 -11.30 14.83
CA ALA A 253 -12.84 -12.56 15.56
C ALA A 253 -14.05 -13.48 15.39
N GLU A 254 -15.27 -12.94 15.44
CA GLU A 254 -16.49 -13.73 15.20
C GLU A 254 -16.57 -14.24 13.75
N MET A 255 -16.22 -13.40 12.77
CA MET A 255 -16.18 -13.83 11.36
C MET A 255 -15.13 -14.95 11.17
N VAL A 256 -13.92 -14.80 11.73
CA VAL A 256 -12.87 -15.83 11.63
C VAL A 256 -13.31 -17.16 12.28
N ARG A 257 -13.96 -17.11 13.46
CA ARG A 257 -14.54 -18.32 14.09
C ARG A 257 -15.63 -18.97 13.23
N GLY A 258 -16.38 -18.19 12.47
CA GLY A 258 -17.37 -18.71 11.53
C GLY A 258 -16.75 -19.57 10.42
N PHE A 259 -15.52 -19.28 10.01
CA PHE A 259 -14.77 -20.03 9.00
C PHE A 259 -13.84 -21.08 9.59
N ILE A 260 -13.29 -20.85 10.79
CA ILE A 260 -12.33 -21.70 11.50
C ILE A 260 -12.87 -21.92 12.92
N PRO A 261 -13.86 -22.81 13.12
CA PRO A 261 -14.57 -22.97 14.40
C PRO A 261 -13.69 -23.39 15.58
N GLU A 262 -12.59 -24.11 15.30
CA GLU A 262 -11.64 -24.58 16.30
C GLU A 262 -10.70 -23.50 16.83
N THR A 263 -10.63 -22.33 16.18
CA THR A 263 -9.70 -21.28 16.59
C THR A 263 -10.07 -20.61 17.92
N LYS A 264 -9.06 -20.39 18.75
CA LYS A 264 -9.17 -19.67 20.03
C LYS A 264 -8.61 -18.27 19.89
N ILE A 265 -9.49 -17.28 19.72
CA ILE A 265 -9.09 -15.88 19.65
C ILE A 265 -9.38 -15.23 21.01
N THR A 266 -8.36 -14.59 21.59
CA THR A 266 -8.43 -13.85 22.85
C THR A 266 -7.93 -12.41 22.65
N PHE A 267 -8.24 -11.54 23.61
CA PHE A 267 -7.83 -10.14 23.59
C PHE A 267 -6.99 -9.81 24.83
N ARG A 268 -5.83 -9.22 24.60
CA ARG A 268 -4.93 -8.71 25.65
C ARG A 268 -4.38 -7.37 25.18
N PRO A 269 -5.13 -6.28 25.38
CA PRO A 269 -4.75 -4.95 24.92
C PRO A 269 -3.37 -4.53 25.42
N ASP A 270 -2.57 -3.94 24.55
CA ASP A 270 -1.30 -3.32 24.88
C ASP A 270 -1.53 -1.83 25.13
N PRO A 271 -1.30 -1.32 26.37
CA PRO A 271 -1.50 0.07 26.71
C PRO A 271 -0.68 1.06 25.87
N GLU A 272 0.47 0.64 25.35
CA GLU A 272 1.35 1.50 24.53
C GLU A 272 0.76 1.74 23.12
N LEU A 273 -0.11 0.85 22.65
CA LEU A 273 -0.77 0.97 21.35
C LEU A 273 -2.01 1.87 21.38
N MET A 274 -2.66 2.03 22.52
CA MET A 274 -3.93 2.73 22.63
C MET A 274 -3.89 4.17 22.07
N PRO A 275 -2.88 5.01 22.37
CA PRO A 275 -2.80 6.36 21.83
C PRO A 275 -2.61 6.41 20.30
N ILE A 276 -2.08 5.35 19.71
CA ILE A 276 -1.91 5.21 18.24
C ILE A 276 -3.22 4.78 17.60
N LEU A 277 -3.91 3.80 18.21
CA LEU A 277 -5.16 3.22 17.70
C LEU A 277 -6.30 4.24 17.66
N GLU A 278 -6.44 5.10 18.68
CA GLU A 278 -7.43 6.18 18.71
C GLU A 278 -7.29 7.14 17.51
N LYS A 279 -6.08 7.26 16.97
CA LYS A 279 -5.78 8.16 15.85
C LYS A 279 -5.97 7.53 14.46
N VAL A 280 -6.12 6.21 14.36
CA VAL A 280 -6.28 5.52 13.05
C VAL A 280 -7.71 5.02 12.80
N ALA A 281 -8.61 5.19 13.78
CA ALA A 281 -10.00 4.71 13.71
C ALA A 281 -10.97 5.70 13.05
N VAL A 282 -10.50 6.84 12.54
CA VAL A 282 -11.35 7.88 11.94
C VAL A 282 -11.89 7.42 10.60
N PRO A 283 -13.23 7.47 10.35
CA PRO A 283 -13.81 7.09 9.06
C PRO A 283 -13.16 7.82 7.87
N ILE A 284 -12.98 7.12 6.76
CA ILE A 284 -12.37 7.64 5.54
C ILE A 284 -13.46 8.08 4.55
N ASP A 285 -13.30 9.28 3.99
CA ASP A 285 -14.13 9.78 2.89
C ASP A 285 -13.35 9.66 1.57
N ASP A 286 -13.62 8.61 0.81
CA ASP A 286 -13.01 8.32 -0.49
C ASP A 286 -13.87 8.80 -1.68
N ARG A 287 -14.86 9.69 -1.45
CA ARG A 287 -15.73 10.22 -2.51
C ARG A 287 -14.98 10.86 -3.68
N PRO A 288 -13.86 11.59 -3.51
CA PRO A 288 -13.09 12.07 -4.66
C PRO A 288 -12.62 10.93 -5.57
N ALA A 289 -12.11 9.83 -5.00
CA ALA A 289 -11.71 8.65 -5.77
C ALA A 289 -12.91 8.04 -6.53
N ARG A 290 -14.06 7.91 -5.86
CA ARG A 290 -15.29 7.38 -6.47
C ARG A 290 -15.81 8.25 -7.61
N THR A 291 -15.75 9.58 -7.44
CA THR A 291 -16.35 10.52 -8.42
C THR A 291 -15.42 10.86 -9.56
N GLU A 292 -14.11 10.93 -9.34
CA GLU A 292 -13.15 11.37 -10.35
C GLU A 292 -12.66 10.22 -11.24
N TRP A 293 -12.56 8.99 -10.72
CA TRP A 293 -12.08 7.84 -11.50
C TRP A 293 -12.81 6.51 -11.24
N GLY A 294 -13.94 6.55 -10.51
CA GLY A 294 -14.86 5.42 -10.43
C GLY A 294 -14.48 4.34 -9.42
N TRP A 295 -13.63 4.65 -8.44
CA TRP A 295 -13.21 3.71 -7.40
C TRP A 295 -14.39 3.06 -6.67
N GLN A 296 -14.33 1.75 -6.47
CA GLN A 296 -15.21 1.00 -5.58
C GLN A 296 -14.48 -0.26 -5.09
N PRO A 297 -14.43 -0.53 -3.77
CA PRO A 297 -13.91 -1.80 -3.27
C PRO A 297 -14.83 -2.95 -3.67
N SER A 298 -14.27 -4.14 -3.86
CA SER A 298 -15.00 -5.36 -4.25
C SER A 298 -15.02 -6.43 -3.16
N TYR A 299 -14.15 -6.33 -2.17
CA TYR A 299 -14.07 -7.29 -1.08
C TYR A 299 -14.80 -6.80 0.17
N ASP A 300 -15.63 -7.68 0.75
CA ASP A 300 -16.04 -7.61 2.14
C ASP A 300 -15.09 -8.45 3.03
N TYR A 301 -15.20 -8.35 4.36
CA TYR A 301 -14.29 -9.08 5.24
C TYR A 301 -14.44 -10.61 5.15
N PRO A 302 -15.65 -11.20 5.04
CA PRO A 302 -15.83 -12.60 4.71
C PRO A 302 -15.13 -13.05 3.42
N GLY A 303 -15.13 -12.20 2.39
CA GLY A 303 -14.41 -12.43 1.13
C GLY A 303 -12.89 -12.45 1.32
N ILE A 304 -12.38 -11.56 2.18
CA ILE A 304 -10.97 -11.56 2.58
C ILE A 304 -10.60 -12.88 3.25
N ILE A 305 -11.41 -13.35 4.22
CA ILE A 305 -11.14 -14.63 4.92
C ILE A 305 -11.13 -15.81 3.93
N ARG A 306 -12.09 -15.85 2.98
CA ARG A 306 -12.11 -16.92 1.95
C ARG A 306 -10.85 -16.90 1.10
N ASP A 307 -10.39 -15.73 0.69
CA ASP A 307 -9.15 -15.61 -0.10
C ASP A 307 -7.93 -16.15 0.66
N PHE A 308 -7.85 -15.94 1.99
CA PHE A 308 -6.82 -16.54 2.81
C PHE A 308 -6.94 -18.06 2.84
N LEU A 309 -8.15 -18.62 2.96
CA LEU A 309 -8.39 -20.06 2.95
C LEU A 309 -8.01 -20.71 1.62
N ASP A 310 -8.37 -20.06 0.51
CA ASP A 310 -8.11 -20.55 -0.86
C ASP A 310 -6.60 -20.56 -1.20
N HIS A 311 -5.81 -19.68 -0.56
CA HIS A 311 -4.37 -19.57 -0.76
C HIS A 311 -3.53 -20.11 0.41
N TYR A 312 -4.19 -20.78 1.38
CA TYR A 312 -3.50 -21.46 2.47
C TYR A 312 -3.02 -22.84 2.00
N GLU A 313 -1.72 -22.94 1.67
CA GLU A 313 -1.08 -24.24 1.46
C GLU A 313 -0.85 -24.90 2.82
N LEU A 314 -1.53 -26.02 3.06
CA LEU A 314 -1.37 -26.90 4.23
C LEU A 314 0.02 -27.55 4.27
#